data_39826d8b89dc9feeb24f4b9593a671a8
#
_entry.id   39826d8b89dc9feeb24f4b9593a671a8
#
_cell.length_a   1.000
_cell.length_b   1.000
_cell.length_c   1.000
_cell.angle_alpha   90.00
_cell.angle_beta   90.00
_cell.angle_gamma   90.00
#
_symmetry.space_group_name_H-M   'P 1'
#
loop_
_entity.id
_entity.type
_entity.pdbx_description
1 polymer ?
#
loop_
_entity_poly.entity_id
_entity_poly.type
_entity_poly.pdbx_seq_one_letter_code
_entity_poly.pdbx_strand_id
1 'polypeptide(L)'
;VRKICPHIEGGWSGAIGKPPVAKLVNVSPEYVRQVRDAIGPNTLIIVRWVSDYQPLDDPERLALAWVVDHRDAMIAMSDDRRDRQVAFEGYNEIPDSQAVAYCHFEHERLMHMHVLGLRSVVGNWSVGTPDLPTWASYRDALDAMHPQDLIGLHEYWVDLGDIGNVWHCGRWRLVPALADKQIVVTECGRDRVEGRGSAGWLGRASTEGYLAELRAYDALLCQHANVVGATVFTMGQYASQWMLFNVGSLWPRVVAEQEASVAISTPISTRLPIEGARVSQRFGEHPEWYPNYRGHPGVDLACPTGTTWHQWHGTAVRATIAGRALTVDDTSGYGLYVYVAGDAADELLAHLSGFAVENGQEVQPGQIVGYVGYTGNCKPTGGAGTHLHWGIRPRPYRLGNGYRGYVDPLA
;
A
#
# COMPACT_ATOMS: atom_id res chain seq x y z
N VAL A 1 -2.12 -8.76 8.54
CA VAL A 1 -1.52 -7.39 8.56
C VAL A 1 -0.74 -7.16 7.26
N ARG A 2 -0.99 -6.03 6.58
CA ARG A 2 -0.44 -5.76 5.24
C ARG A 2 0.49 -4.57 5.19
N LYS A 3 0.23 -3.55 6.01
CA LYS A 3 0.99 -2.29 6.06
C LYS A 3 1.88 -2.16 7.29
N ILE A 4 1.88 -3.15 8.18
CA ILE A 4 2.77 -3.21 9.32
C ILE A 4 4.13 -3.73 8.88
N CYS A 5 5.17 -2.96 9.11
CA CYS A 5 6.49 -3.09 8.52
C CYS A 5 7.58 -3.07 9.60
N PRO A 6 8.79 -3.62 9.32
CA PRO A 6 9.88 -3.62 10.28
C PRO A 6 10.61 -2.28 10.35
N HIS A 7 10.97 -1.85 11.57
CA HIS A 7 11.95 -0.82 11.86
C HIS A 7 13.19 -1.50 12.48
N ILE A 8 14.30 -1.47 11.78
CA ILE A 8 15.52 -2.21 12.15
C ILE A 8 16.66 -1.24 12.39
N GLU A 9 17.20 -1.27 13.61
CA GLU A 9 18.39 -0.50 13.99
C GLU A 9 19.64 -1.37 13.99
N GLY A 10 20.72 -0.89 13.36
CA GLY A 10 22.05 -1.54 13.37
C GLY A 10 22.13 -2.92 12.72
N GLY A 11 21.02 -3.52 12.35
CA GLY A 11 20.91 -4.82 11.71
C GLY A 11 20.08 -5.86 12.47
N TRP A 12 19.57 -6.82 11.75
CA TRP A 12 18.72 -7.93 12.24
C TRP A 12 19.03 -9.20 11.48
N SER A 13 19.17 -10.33 12.18
CA SER A 13 19.52 -11.63 11.59
C SER A 13 18.31 -12.57 11.43
N GLY A 14 17.14 -12.21 11.97
CA GLY A 14 15.92 -12.99 11.83
C GLY A 14 15.19 -12.73 10.52
N ALA A 15 14.11 -13.49 10.28
CA ALA A 15 13.26 -13.29 9.12
C ALA A 15 12.62 -11.89 9.16
N ILE A 16 12.63 -11.20 8.01
CA ILE A 16 12.00 -9.88 7.84
C ILE A 16 10.61 -10.03 7.19
N GLY A 17 10.39 -11.11 6.45
CA GLY A 17 9.21 -11.28 5.60
C GLY A 17 9.35 -10.54 4.27
N LYS A 18 8.22 -10.26 3.62
CA LYS A 18 8.14 -9.45 2.38
C LYS A 18 7.20 -8.26 2.59
N PRO A 19 7.53 -7.34 3.51
CA PRO A 19 6.68 -6.19 3.80
C PRO A 19 6.69 -5.18 2.64
N PRO A 20 5.69 -4.29 2.53
CA PRO A 20 5.73 -3.20 1.55
C PRO A 20 6.84 -2.18 1.82
N VAL A 21 7.24 -2.01 3.07
CA VAL A 21 8.30 -1.10 3.52
C VAL A 21 9.23 -1.81 4.51
N ALA A 22 10.51 -1.45 4.53
CA ALA A 22 11.45 -1.78 5.61
C ALA A 22 12.28 -0.54 5.95
N LYS A 23 12.24 -0.07 7.21
CA LYS A 23 13.10 1.02 7.67
C LYS A 23 14.37 0.44 8.28
N LEU A 24 15.52 0.97 7.84
CA LEU A 24 16.85 0.57 8.26
C LEU A 24 17.58 1.79 8.83
N VAL A 25 18.06 1.69 10.06
CA VAL A 25 18.66 2.80 10.77
C VAL A 25 20.13 2.47 11.13
N ASN A 26 21.03 3.39 10.84
CA ASN A 26 22.49 3.26 11.11
C ASN A 26 23.09 1.98 10.52
N VAL A 27 22.78 1.68 9.28
CA VAL A 27 23.25 0.46 8.59
C VAL A 27 24.25 0.78 7.49
N SER A 28 25.04 -0.23 7.10
CA SER A 28 25.97 -0.13 5.97
C SER A 28 25.31 -0.39 4.61
N PRO A 29 25.91 0.04 3.50
CA PRO A 29 25.44 -0.32 2.15
C PRO A 29 25.38 -1.83 1.92
N GLU A 30 26.30 -2.61 2.49
CA GLU A 30 26.31 -4.08 2.42
C GLU A 30 25.05 -4.66 3.07
N TYR A 31 24.65 -4.13 4.22
CA TYR A 31 23.45 -4.61 4.91
C TYR A 31 22.18 -4.26 4.15
N VAL A 32 22.09 -3.08 3.53
CA VAL A 32 20.97 -2.70 2.64
C VAL A 32 20.84 -3.69 1.47
N ARG A 33 21.96 -4.08 0.85
CA ARG A 33 21.97 -5.10 -0.21
C ARG A 33 21.51 -6.47 0.31
N GLN A 34 22.01 -6.92 1.47
CA GLN A 34 21.57 -8.16 2.09
C GLN A 34 20.06 -8.17 2.36
N VAL A 35 19.52 -7.07 2.88
CA VAL A 35 18.08 -6.91 3.10
C VAL A 35 17.35 -6.95 1.76
N ARG A 36 17.80 -6.21 0.74
CA ARG A 36 17.21 -6.21 -0.61
C ARG A 36 17.12 -7.62 -1.21
N ASP A 37 18.19 -8.41 -1.09
CA ASP A 37 18.24 -9.78 -1.59
C ASP A 37 17.23 -10.69 -0.85
N ALA A 38 17.04 -10.48 0.44
CA ALA A 38 16.11 -11.25 1.25
C ALA A 38 14.63 -10.91 1.00
N ILE A 39 14.29 -9.61 0.85
CA ILE A 39 12.90 -9.15 0.77
C ILE A 39 12.41 -8.98 -0.68
N GLY A 40 13.31 -8.89 -1.65
CA GLY A 40 13.02 -8.74 -3.07
C GLY A 40 12.82 -7.28 -3.53
N PRO A 41 12.63 -7.07 -4.85
CA PRO A 41 12.70 -5.74 -5.47
C PRO A 41 11.48 -4.84 -5.23
N ASN A 42 10.38 -5.37 -4.71
CA ASN A 42 9.12 -4.64 -4.58
C ASN A 42 8.97 -3.92 -3.22
N THR A 43 9.80 -4.22 -2.24
CA THR A 43 9.77 -3.55 -0.94
C THR A 43 10.49 -2.20 -1.01
N LEU A 44 9.87 -1.16 -0.52
CA LEU A 44 10.52 0.13 -0.30
C LEU A 44 11.46 0.03 0.91
N ILE A 45 12.74 0.30 0.74
CA ILE A 45 13.69 0.43 1.83
C ILE A 45 13.84 1.91 2.20
N ILE A 46 13.64 2.25 3.45
CA ILE A 46 13.87 3.58 3.98
C ILE A 46 15.14 3.52 4.83
N VAL A 47 16.06 4.44 4.58
CA VAL A 47 17.32 4.53 5.31
C VAL A 47 17.38 5.82 6.10
N ARG A 48 17.84 5.74 7.34
CA ARG A 48 18.07 6.89 8.21
C ARG A 48 19.39 6.75 8.94
N TRP A 49 20.09 7.89 9.08
CA TRP A 49 21.21 8.07 10.01
C TRP A 49 20.76 8.87 11.23
N VAL A 50 20.95 8.33 12.43
CA VAL A 50 20.62 9.04 13.68
C VAL A 50 21.66 10.13 13.94
N SER A 51 21.18 11.33 14.23
CA SER A 51 21.98 12.43 14.72
C SER A 51 21.22 13.16 15.82
N ASP A 52 21.88 13.37 16.96
CA ASP A 52 21.35 14.18 18.06
C ASP A 52 21.49 15.68 17.75
N TYR A 53 22.30 16.04 16.76
CA TYR A 53 22.53 17.42 16.34
C TYR A 53 21.90 17.67 14.95
N GLN A 54 20.85 18.46 14.93
CA GLN A 54 20.04 18.80 13.74
C GLN A 54 19.84 20.32 13.67
N PRO A 55 20.90 21.11 13.36
CA PRO A 55 20.82 22.57 13.34
C PRO A 55 20.01 23.08 12.13
N LEU A 56 19.35 24.24 12.34
CA LEU A 56 18.55 24.92 11.31
C LEU A 56 18.82 26.43 11.27
N ASP A 57 19.98 26.87 11.75
CA ASP A 57 20.43 28.27 11.74
C ASP A 57 20.83 28.78 10.35
N ASP A 58 21.17 27.84 9.43
CA ASP A 58 21.46 28.11 8.01
C ASP A 58 20.94 26.92 7.20
N PRO A 59 19.59 26.79 7.03
CA PRO A 59 18.97 25.56 6.60
C PRO A 59 19.39 25.12 5.19
N GLU A 60 19.60 26.05 4.28
CA GLU A 60 19.97 25.75 2.89
C GLU A 60 21.39 25.19 2.81
N ARG A 61 22.36 25.84 3.46
CA ARG A 61 23.73 25.36 3.55
C ARG A 61 23.82 24.00 4.27
N LEU A 62 23.03 23.82 5.33
CA LEU A 62 22.99 22.59 6.13
C LEU A 62 22.37 21.43 5.34
N ALA A 63 21.38 21.71 4.51
CA ALA A 63 20.78 20.73 3.60
C ALA A 63 21.81 20.23 2.56
N LEU A 64 22.55 21.15 1.95
CA LEU A 64 23.64 20.78 1.03
C LEU A 64 24.73 19.96 1.76
N ALA A 65 25.16 20.40 2.92
CA ALA A 65 26.16 19.67 3.72
C ALA A 65 25.66 18.26 4.07
N TRP A 66 24.42 18.11 4.51
CA TRP A 66 23.82 16.81 4.77
C TRP A 66 23.85 15.89 3.55
N VAL A 67 23.48 16.39 2.36
CA VAL A 67 23.52 15.60 1.13
C VAL A 67 24.95 15.23 0.75
N VAL A 68 25.91 16.15 0.86
CA VAL A 68 27.33 15.90 0.54
C VAL A 68 27.91 14.82 1.46
N ASP A 69 27.65 14.91 2.76
CA ASP A 69 28.16 13.97 3.76
C ASP A 69 27.62 12.54 3.55
N HIS A 70 26.40 12.40 3.07
CA HIS A 70 25.76 11.07 2.90
C HIS A 70 25.76 10.58 1.44
N ARG A 71 26.18 11.40 0.47
CA ARG A 71 26.06 11.14 -0.97
C ARG A 71 26.56 9.77 -1.40
N ASP A 72 27.79 9.45 -1.04
CA ASP A 72 28.44 8.23 -1.54
C ASP A 72 27.78 6.98 -0.92
N ALA A 73 27.36 7.06 0.35
CA ALA A 73 26.59 6.00 0.99
C ALA A 73 25.22 5.82 0.33
N MET A 74 24.50 6.92 0.07
CA MET A 74 23.19 6.88 -0.59
C MET A 74 23.28 6.26 -1.98
N ILE A 75 24.28 6.63 -2.77
CA ILE A 75 24.51 6.07 -4.12
C ILE A 75 24.82 4.58 -4.03
N ALA A 76 25.68 4.16 -3.10
CA ALA A 76 26.02 2.75 -2.90
C ALA A 76 24.83 1.91 -2.40
N MET A 77 23.98 2.47 -1.54
CA MET A 77 22.74 1.81 -1.05
C MET A 77 21.68 1.68 -2.14
N SER A 78 21.67 2.58 -3.12
CA SER A 78 20.74 2.57 -4.25
C SER A 78 21.30 1.84 -5.49
N ASP A 79 22.31 0.99 -5.35
CA ASP A 79 22.97 0.30 -6.46
C ASP A 79 23.29 1.27 -7.63
N ASP A 80 24.12 2.28 -7.37
CA ASP A 80 24.42 3.36 -8.32
C ASP A 80 23.14 4.04 -8.90
N ARG A 81 22.15 4.25 -8.05
CA ARG A 81 20.86 4.88 -8.39
C ARG A 81 19.96 4.03 -9.31
N ARG A 82 20.23 2.74 -9.45
CA ARG A 82 19.37 1.80 -10.20
C ARG A 82 18.19 1.32 -9.37
N ASP A 83 18.39 1.11 -8.04
CA ASP A 83 17.32 0.73 -7.14
C ASP A 83 16.46 1.94 -6.75
N ARG A 84 15.32 2.09 -7.42
CA ARG A 84 14.33 3.15 -7.16
C ARG A 84 13.45 2.87 -5.94
N GLN A 85 13.62 1.75 -5.26
CA GLN A 85 12.92 1.37 -4.04
C GLN A 85 13.77 1.61 -2.78
N VAL A 86 14.75 2.52 -2.85
CA VAL A 86 15.47 3.05 -1.68
C VAL A 86 15.17 4.53 -1.55
N ALA A 87 14.77 4.97 -0.35
CA ALA A 87 14.51 6.37 -0.02
C ALA A 87 15.22 6.74 1.28
N PHE A 88 15.54 8.01 1.45
CA PHE A 88 16.38 8.50 2.55
C PHE A 88 15.64 9.55 3.37
N GLU A 89 15.60 9.36 4.69
CA GLU A 89 15.12 10.35 5.64
C GLU A 89 16.16 11.44 5.86
N GLY A 90 15.68 12.68 6.06
CA GLY A 90 16.46 13.82 6.50
C GLY A 90 16.52 13.91 8.02
N TYR A 91 16.23 15.10 8.55
CA TYR A 91 16.11 15.36 9.99
C TYR A 91 14.86 14.71 10.57
N ASN A 92 14.86 14.53 11.89
CA ASN A 92 13.86 13.78 12.62
C ASN A 92 13.23 14.58 13.73
N GLU A 93 11.90 14.57 13.81
CA GLU A 93 11.12 15.15 14.92
C GLU A 93 11.46 16.61 15.24
N ILE A 94 11.62 17.40 14.19
CA ILE A 94 11.85 18.85 14.35
C ILE A 94 10.60 19.49 14.97
N PRO A 95 10.74 20.33 16.01
CA PRO A 95 9.60 20.94 16.67
C PRO A 95 8.91 21.99 15.76
N ASP A 96 7.58 22.15 15.93
CA ASP A 96 6.73 23.08 15.17
C ASP A 96 7.28 24.50 15.12
N SER A 97 7.92 24.96 16.20
CA SER A 97 8.52 26.30 16.26
C SER A 97 9.64 26.53 15.24
N GLN A 98 10.18 25.47 14.67
CA GLN A 98 11.23 25.51 13.63
C GLN A 98 10.71 25.11 12.25
N ALA A 99 9.40 24.96 12.05
CA ALA A 99 8.81 24.46 10.81
C ALA A 99 9.20 25.26 9.57
N VAL A 100 9.35 26.58 9.66
CA VAL A 100 9.77 27.43 8.54
C VAL A 100 11.21 27.11 8.13
N ALA A 101 12.14 27.09 9.07
CA ALA A 101 13.54 26.77 8.80
C ALA A 101 13.67 25.30 8.32
N TYR A 102 12.88 24.40 8.87
CA TYR A 102 12.83 23.01 8.43
C TYR A 102 12.25 22.87 7.01
N CYS A 103 11.27 23.69 6.64
CA CYS A 103 10.76 23.74 5.27
C CYS A 103 11.88 24.12 4.28
N HIS A 104 12.69 25.14 4.59
CA HIS A 104 13.81 25.56 3.75
C HIS A 104 14.86 24.44 3.65
N PHE A 105 15.19 23.80 4.77
CA PHE A 105 16.11 22.66 4.78
C PHE A 105 15.62 21.50 3.88
N GLU A 106 14.36 21.10 4.02
CA GLU A 106 13.81 19.98 3.23
C GLU A 106 13.63 20.34 1.77
N HIS A 107 13.25 21.59 1.45
CA HIS A 107 13.20 22.08 0.08
C HIS A 107 14.55 21.95 -0.61
N GLU A 108 15.62 22.51 -0.03
CA GLU A 108 16.97 22.43 -0.58
C GLU A 108 17.51 21.00 -0.62
N ARG A 109 17.25 20.22 0.43
CA ARG A 109 17.64 18.80 0.43
C ARG A 109 16.98 18.05 -0.72
N LEU A 110 15.67 18.24 -0.98
CA LEU A 110 14.97 17.66 -2.11
C LEU A 110 15.62 18.04 -3.44
N MET A 111 15.91 19.32 -3.67
CA MET A 111 16.54 19.79 -4.91
C MET A 111 17.86 19.06 -5.18
N HIS A 112 18.72 18.92 -4.17
CA HIS A 112 19.99 18.22 -4.29
C HIS A 112 19.80 16.69 -4.48
N MET A 113 18.85 16.08 -3.77
CA MET A 113 18.52 14.66 -3.92
C MET A 113 18.00 14.35 -5.33
N HIS A 114 17.15 15.21 -5.90
CA HIS A 114 16.62 15.06 -7.25
C HIS A 114 17.72 15.15 -8.33
N VAL A 115 18.69 16.08 -8.16
CA VAL A 115 19.87 16.16 -9.05
C VAL A 115 20.66 14.85 -9.03
N LEU A 116 20.76 14.20 -7.88
CA LEU A 116 21.40 12.89 -7.75
C LEU A 116 20.53 11.73 -8.25
N GLY A 117 19.25 11.98 -8.57
CA GLY A 117 18.29 10.94 -8.96
C GLY A 117 17.90 10.02 -7.80
N LEU A 118 18.02 10.48 -6.57
CA LEU A 118 17.68 9.77 -5.34
C LEU A 118 16.27 10.13 -4.85
N ARG A 119 15.70 9.27 -4.05
CA ARG A 119 14.34 9.39 -3.51
C ARG A 119 14.38 9.83 -2.04
N SER A 120 13.47 10.71 -1.64
CA SER A 120 13.44 11.28 -0.30
C SER A 120 12.20 10.88 0.50
N VAL A 121 12.38 10.78 1.81
CA VAL A 121 11.31 10.85 2.81
C VAL A 121 11.44 12.20 3.52
N VAL A 122 10.36 12.97 3.52
CA VAL A 122 10.31 14.39 3.92
C VAL A 122 9.46 14.53 5.17
N GLY A 123 9.92 15.29 6.12
CA GLY A 123 9.14 15.63 7.32
C GLY A 123 9.56 14.84 8.54
N ASN A 124 9.27 13.54 8.60
CA ASN A 124 9.52 12.70 9.78
C ASN A 124 9.05 13.36 11.09
N TRP A 125 7.82 13.88 11.03
CA TRP A 125 7.23 14.63 12.12
C TRP A 125 6.82 13.72 13.26
N SER A 126 7.06 14.18 14.51
CA SER A 126 6.66 13.47 15.71
C SER A 126 5.15 13.29 15.84
N VAL A 127 4.70 12.41 16.73
CA VAL A 127 3.28 12.14 16.96
C VAL A 127 2.51 13.43 17.31
N GLY A 128 1.36 13.62 16.65
CA GLY A 128 0.53 14.80 16.84
C GLY A 128 1.08 16.11 16.25
N THR A 129 2.25 16.11 15.63
CA THR A 129 2.88 17.26 15.00
C THR A 129 3.01 17.10 13.48
N PRO A 130 3.19 18.23 12.73
CA PRO A 130 2.98 19.59 13.18
C PRO A 130 1.48 19.89 13.39
N ASP A 131 1.19 20.99 14.07
CA ASP A 131 -0.17 21.51 14.18
C ASP A 131 -0.74 21.82 12.79
N LEU A 132 -2.06 21.67 12.62
CA LEU A 132 -2.70 21.81 11.31
C LEU A 132 -2.37 23.12 10.60
N PRO A 133 -2.35 24.31 11.27
CA PRO A 133 -1.94 25.54 10.63
C PRO A 133 -0.47 25.58 10.20
N THR A 134 0.42 24.85 10.89
CA THR A 134 1.86 24.81 10.62
C THR A 134 2.19 24.17 9.26
N TRP A 135 1.33 23.30 8.74
CA TRP A 135 1.49 22.76 7.39
C TRP A 135 1.53 23.82 6.28
N ALA A 136 0.90 25.01 6.51
CA ALA A 136 1.01 26.12 5.58
C ALA A 136 2.45 26.68 5.48
N SER A 137 3.21 26.64 6.58
CA SER A 137 4.62 27.03 6.61
C SER A 137 5.56 26.00 6.00
N TYR A 138 5.06 24.81 5.71
CA TYR A 138 5.83 23.69 5.11
C TYR A 138 5.54 23.54 3.61
N ARG A 139 4.84 24.49 3.01
CA ARG A 139 4.29 24.43 1.65
C ARG A 139 5.35 24.24 0.58
N ASP A 140 6.45 25.00 0.64
CA ASP A 140 7.47 24.99 -0.40
C ASP A 140 8.16 23.62 -0.49
N ALA A 141 8.43 22.97 0.64
CA ALA A 141 8.94 21.60 0.65
C ALA A 141 7.94 20.60 0.05
N LEU A 142 6.63 20.73 0.35
CA LEU A 142 5.60 19.87 -0.22
C LEU A 142 5.46 20.06 -1.74
N ASP A 143 5.57 21.29 -2.23
CA ASP A 143 5.45 21.62 -3.66
C ASP A 143 6.70 21.17 -4.45
N ALA A 144 7.87 21.09 -3.79
CA ALA A 144 9.12 20.59 -4.39
C ALA A 144 9.18 19.06 -4.52
N MET A 145 8.33 18.30 -3.83
CA MET A 145 8.32 16.84 -3.86
C MET A 145 7.98 16.30 -5.26
N HIS A 146 8.78 15.36 -5.73
CA HIS A 146 8.42 14.51 -6.87
C HIS A 146 7.38 13.45 -6.49
N PRO A 147 6.61 12.89 -7.46
CA PRO A 147 5.59 11.86 -7.17
C PRO A 147 6.13 10.58 -6.50
N GLN A 148 7.42 10.36 -6.55
CA GLN A 148 8.09 9.21 -5.92
C GLN A 148 8.52 9.48 -4.47
N ASP A 149 8.62 10.75 -4.04
CA ASP A 149 8.99 11.09 -2.68
C ASP A 149 7.83 10.81 -1.72
N LEU A 150 8.14 10.70 -0.44
CA LEU A 150 7.17 10.34 0.58
C LEU A 150 7.16 11.38 1.71
N ILE A 151 6.00 11.54 2.32
CA ILE A 151 5.89 12.21 3.61
C ILE A 151 6.14 11.18 4.71
N GLY A 152 7.11 11.44 5.56
CA GLY A 152 7.42 10.69 6.77
C GLY A 152 6.67 11.23 7.98
N LEU A 153 6.07 10.35 8.76
CA LEU A 153 5.33 10.69 9.99
C LEU A 153 5.63 9.67 11.06
N HIS A 154 5.49 10.06 12.34
CA HIS A 154 5.47 9.15 13.46
C HIS A 154 4.09 9.09 14.08
N GLU A 155 3.62 7.88 14.40
CA GLU A 155 2.32 7.64 14.99
C GLU A 155 2.43 6.68 16.17
N TYR A 156 2.17 7.20 17.37
CA TYR A 156 2.24 6.40 18.58
C TYR A 156 0.94 6.48 19.37
N TRP A 157 0.54 5.38 19.96
CA TRP A 157 -0.68 5.26 20.77
C TRP A 157 -0.38 4.72 22.17
N VAL A 158 -1.27 4.98 23.12
CA VAL A 158 -1.13 4.52 24.50
C VAL A 158 -1.79 3.15 24.69
N ASP A 159 -2.94 2.94 24.05
CA ASP A 159 -3.68 1.70 24.05
C ASP A 159 -4.56 1.57 22.78
N LEU A 160 -5.28 0.46 22.67
CA LEU A 160 -6.14 0.16 21.52
C LEU A 160 -7.17 1.27 21.22
N GLY A 161 -7.65 1.97 22.23
CA GLY A 161 -8.67 3.03 22.08
C GLY A 161 -8.13 4.27 21.36
N ASP A 162 -6.84 4.51 21.41
CA ASP A 162 -6.20 5.68 20.78
C ASP A 162 -5.97 5.53 19.28
N ILE A 163 -6.02 4.33 18.74
CA ILE A 163 -5.73 4.08 17.30
C ILE A 163 -6.71 4.83 16.38
N GLY A 164 -7.94 5.12 16.83
CA GLY A 164 -8.89 5.96 16.10
C GLY A 164 -8.73 7.47 16.33
N ASN A 165 -7.91 7.87 17.30
CA ASN A 165 -7.72 9.25 17.71
C ASN A 165 -6.70 9.93 16.79
N VAL A 166 -7.12 10.98 16.10
CA VAL A 166 -6.28 11.74 15.15
C VAL A 166 -5.08 12.46 15.77
N TRP A 167 -5.00 12.59 17.09
CA TRP A 167 -3.81 13.09 17.78
C TRP A 167 -2.71 12.04 17.89
N HIS A 168 -3.05 10.76 17.75
CA HIS A 168 -2.14 9.63 17.81
C HIS A 168 -1.91 9.01 16.43
N CYS A 169 -3.01 8.74 15.69
CA CYS A 169 -2.95 8.00 14.44
C CYS A 169 -3.84 8.64 13.34
N GLY A 170 -3.28 8.82 12.15
CA GLY A 170 -4.01 9.28 10.98
C GLY A 170 -4.33 10.79 10.96
N ARG A 171 -3.57 11.63 11.68
CA ARG A 171 -3.74 13.09 11.68
C ARG A 171 -3.57 13.71 10.29
N TRP A 172 -2.72 13.14 9.46
CA TRP A 172 -2.50 13.53 8.06
C TRP A 172 -3.79 13.58 7.22
N ARG A 173 -4.84 12.84 7.60
CA ARG A 173 -6.16 12.88 6.95
C ARG A 173 -6.85 14.25 7.05
N LEU A 174 -6.45 15.05 8.02
CA LEU A 174 -6.96 16.41 8.25
C LEU A 174 -6.18 17.48 7.48
N VAL A 175 -5.13 17.10 6.74
CA VAL A 175 -4.23 18.00 6.02
C VAL A 175 -4.50 17.90 4.52
N PRO A 176 -5.25 18.84 3.91
CA PRO A 176 -5.59 18.77 2.48
C PRO A 176 -4.38 18.72 1.55
N ALA A 177 -3.26 19.37 1.94
CA ALA A 177 -2.02 19.39 1.16
C ALA A 177 -1.34 18.02 1.05
N LEU A 178 -1.75 17.01 1.85
CA LEU A 178 -1.21 15.65 1.82
C LEU A 178 -2.12 14.66 1.09
N ALA A 179 -3.26 15.08 0.56
CA ALA A 179 -4.27 14.19 -0.02
C ALA A 179 -3.75 13.43 -1.27
N ASP A 180 -2.85 14.03 -2.03
CA ASP A 180 -2.22 13.48 -3.23
C ASP A 180 -0.79 12.95 -3.00
N LYS A 181 -0.25 13.09 -1.78
CA LYS A 181 1.10 12.67 -1.44
C LYS A 181 1.13 11.21 -0.98
N GLN A 182 2.20 10.51 -1.29
CA GLN A 182 2.49 9.22 -0.70
C GLN A 182 2.97 9.41 0.75
N ILE A 183 2.39 8.66 1.68
CA ILE A 183 2.68 8.74 3.11
C ILE A 183 3.32 7.43 3.56
N VAL A 184 4.33 7.53 4.37
CA VAL A 184 4.90 6.43 5.13
C VAL A 184 4.98 6.82 6.60
N VAL A 185 4.48 5.95 7.46
CA VAL A 185 4.68 6.11 8.90
C VAL A 185 6.00 5.44 9.26
N THR A 186 7.02 6.26 9.43
CA THR A 186 8.40 5.80 9.56
C THR A 186 8.73 5.34 10.98
N GLU A 187 7.88 5.66 11.94
CA GLU A 187 7.90 5.08 13.28
C GLU A 187 6.47 4.96 13.81
N CYS A 188 6.11 3.80 14.34
CA CYS A 188 4.84 3.62 15.03
C CYS A 188 4.93 2.58 16.14
N GLY A 189 3.97 2.62 17.05
CA GLY A 189 3.87 1.64 18.11
C GLY A 189 3.20 2.17 19.37
N ARG A 190 3.30 1.38 20.43
CA ARG A 190 2.79 1.79 21.74
C ARG A 190 3.83 2.65 22.45
N ASP A 191 3.41 3.84 22.92
CA ASP A 191 4.23 4.72 23.73
C ASP A 191 3.50 5.16 25.00
N ARG A 192 4.06 6.07 25.76
CA ARG A 192 3.48 6.68 26.95
C ARG A 192 2.76 7.98 26.61
N VAL A 193 1.78 8.34 27.44
CA VAL A 193 1.36 9.74 27.57
C VAL A 193 2.38 10.47 28.44
N GLU A 194 2.68 11.70 28.15
CA GLU A 194 3.56 12.55 28.94
C GLU A 194 3.21 12.48 30.44
N GLY A 195 4.19 12.14 31.27
CA GLY A 195 4.02 11.98 32.71
C GLY A 195 3.33 10.70 33.20
N ARG A 196 2.97 9.73 32.32
CA ARG A 196 2.28 8.48 32.71
C ARG A 196 2.98 7.23 32.19
N GLY A 197 3.51 6.42 33.11
CA GLY A 197 4.04 5.07 32.85
C GLY A 197 5.36 5.04 32.08
N SER A 198 5.83 3.84 31.77
CA SER A 198 7.00 3.59 30.92
C SER A 198 6.61 3.60 29.44
N ALA A 199 7.52 4.07 28.59
CA ALA A 199 7.40 3.97 27.13
C ALA A 199 7.41 2.52 26.65
N GLY A 200 6.90 2.26 25.43
CA GLY A 200 6.92 0.95 24.80
C GLY A 200 5.75 0.04 25.20
N TRP A 201 5.74 -1.15 24.61
CA TRP A 201 4.66 -2.13 24.81
C TRP A 201 5.00 -3.22 25.84
N LEU A 202 6.30 -3.54 26.03
CA LEU A 202 6.74 -4.58 26.96
C LEU A 202 6.39 -4.22 28.42
N GLY A 203 5.76 -5.17 29.12
CA GLY A 203 5.25 -4.97 30.47
C GLY A 203 3.95 -4.16 30.58
N ARG A 204 3.39 -3.66 29.46
CA ARG A 204 2.15 -2.88 29.41
C ARG A 204 1.03 -3.57 28.60
N ALA A 205 1.40 -4.42 27.66
CA ALA A 205 0.49 -5.25 26.91
C ALA A 205 0.98 -6.70 26.90
N SER A 206 0.07 -7.65 26.80
CA SER A 206 0.42 -9.00 26.40
C SER A 206 0.77 -9.05 24.91
N THR A 207 1.48 -10.10 24.50
CA THR A 207 1.79 -10.36 23.10
C THR A 207 0.52 -10.31 22.22
N GLU A 208 -0.55 -11.00 22.64
CA GLU A 208 -1.83 -11.00 21.92
C GLU A 208 -2.50 -9.62 21.92
N GLY A 209 -2.43 -8.90 23.04
CA GLY A 209 -2.96 -7.53 23.14
C GLY A 209 -2.27 -6.59 22.17
N TYR A 210 -0.94 -6.63 22.12
CA TYR A 210 -0.19 -5.77 21.20
C TYR A 210 -0.37 -6.17 19.73
N LEU A 211 -0.47 -7.46 19.42
CA LEU A 211 -0.85 -7.90 18.07
C LEU A 211 -2.25 -7.42 17.68
N ALA A 212 -3.22 -7.39 18.61
CA ALA A 212 -4.54 -6.84 18.34
C ALA A 212 -4.49 -5.34 18.02
N GLU A 213 -3.63 -4.58 18.71
CA GLU A 213 -3.37 -3.16 18.40
C GLU A 213 -2.76 -2.99 17.00
N LEU A 214 -1.74 -3.78 16.66
CA LEU A 214 -1.12 -3.74 15.33
C LEU A 214 -2.12 -4.09 14.23
N ARG A 215 -3.02 -5.06 14.44
CA ARG A 215 -4.09 -5.40 13.48
C ARG A 215 -5.10 -4.26 13.31
N ALA A 216 -5.51 -3.62 14.41
CA ALA A 216 -6.42 -2.48 14.36
C ALA A 216 -5.80 -1.29 13.62
N TYR A 217 -4.51 -1.03 13.87
CA TYR A 217 -3.77 0.01 13.17
C TYR A 217 -3.59 -0.32 11.67
N ASP A 218 -3.23 -1.55 11.34
CA ASP A 218 -3.17 -2.02 9.95
C ASP A 218 -4.51 -1.83 9.22
N ALA A 219 -5.62 -2.14 9.87
CA ALA A 219 -6.95 -1.97 9.32
C ALA A 219 -7.28 -0.48 9.04
N LEU A 220 -6.84 0.43 9.91
CA LEU A 220 -6.94 1.88 9.68
C LEU A 220 -6.13 2.29 8.45
N LEU A 221 -4.86 1.91 8.38
CA LEU A 221 -3.98 2.29 7.27
C LEU A 221 -4.42 1.70 5.93
N CYS A 222 -4.97 0.50 5.93
CA CYS A 222 -5.45 -0.17 4.72
C CYS A 222 -6.65 0.52 4.06
N GLN A 223 -7.37 1.39 4.77
CA GLN A 223 -8.44 2.23 4.19
C GLN A 223 -7.92 3.34 3.29
N HIS A 224 -6.60 3.62 3.31
CA HIS A 224 -5.98 4.75 2.64
C HIS A 224 -4.89 4.30 1.66
N ALA A 225 -5.18 4.37 0.36
CA ALA A 225 -4.29 3.88 -0.70
C ALA A 225 -2.96 4.65 -0.80
N ASN A 226 -2.93 5.92 -0.37
CA ASN A 226 -1.74 6.75 -0.37
C ASN A 226 -0.77 6.46 0.80
N VAL A 227 -1.14 5.66 1.80
CA VAL A 227 -0.22 5.18 2.85
C VAL A 227 0.47 3.93 2.36
N VAL A 228 1.78 3.96 2.21
CA VAL A 228 2.56 2.83 1.69
C VAL A 228 2.89 1.79 2.75
N GLY A 229 3.03 2.19 4.02
CA GLY A 229 3.28 1.30 5.15
C GLY A 229 3.60 2.05 6.43
N ALA A 230 3.71 1.32 7.54
CA ALA A 230 4.08 1.85 8.85
C ALA A 230 5.11 0.94 9.53
N THR A 231 6.24 1.48 9.94
CA THR A 231 7.34 0.71 10.52
C THR A 231 7.27 0.74 12.05
N VAL A 232 7.13 -0.46 12.63
CA VAL A 232 6.96 -0.61 14.08
C VAL A 232 8.29 -0.47 14.78
N PHE A 233 8.42 0.53 15.62
CA PHE A 233 9.60 0.80 16.43
C PHE A 233 9.67 -0.19 17.60
N THR A 234 10.70 -1.00 17.79
CA THR A 234 11.91 -1.19 16.99
C THR A 234 12.45 -2.61 17.18
N MET A 235 13.37 -3.06 16.37
CA MET A 235 14.13 -4.30 16.58
C MET A 235 15.58 -4.15 16.07
N GLY A 236 16.44 -5.14 16.38
CA GLY A 236 17.85 -5.12 15.96
C GLY A 236 18.79 -4.68 17.07
N GLN A 237 19.81 -3.87 16.72
CA GLN A 237 20.84 -3.38 17.63
C GLN A 237 20.52 -1.95 18.11
N TYR A 238 19.38 -1.81 18.76
CA TYR A 238 18.91 -0.53 19.31
C TYR A 238 19.59 -0.18 20.64
N ALA A 239 19.56 1.12 21.01
CA ALA A 239 20.05 1.58 22.29
C ALA A 239 19.18 1.05 23.45
N SER A 240 19.81 0.80 24.63
CA SER A 240 19.14 0.16 25.78
C SER A 240 17.89 0.89 26.27
N GLN A 241 17.80 2.21 26.06
CA GLN A 241 16.62 3.01 26.39
C GLN A 241 15.37 2.61 25.61
N TRP A 242 15.52 1.96 24.46
CA TRP A 242 14.43 1.50 23.61
C TRP A 242 14.02 0.04 23.87
N MET A 243 14.61 -0.61 24.88
CA MET A 243 14.37 -2.03 25.18
C MET A 243 12.87 -2.36 25.33
N LEU A 244 12.06 -1.45 25.88
CA LEU A 244 10.63 -1.66 26.09
C LEU A 244 9.80 -1.59 24.80
N PHE A 245 10.38 -1.12 23.71
CA PHE A 245 9.77 -1.11 22.37
C PHE A 245 10.10 -2.36 21.56
N ASN A 246 11.00 -3.22 22.02
CA ASN A 246 11.51 -4.35 21.23
C ASN A 246 10.41 -5.28 20.72
N VAL A 247 10.27 -5.35 19.42
CA VAL A 247 9.32 -6.24 18.72
C VAL A 247 9.97 -7.49 18.12
N GLY A 248 11.26 -7.69 18.31
CA GLY A 248 12.00 -8.82 17.71
C GLY A 248 11.41 -10.19 18.03
N SER A 249 10.97 -10.42 19.27
CA SER A 249 10.31 -11.68 19.65
C SER A 249 8.89 -11.83 19.09
N LEU A 250 8.23 -10.70 18.79
CA LEU A 250 6.90 -10.66 18.19
C LEU A 250 6.95 -10.82 16.66
N TRP A 251 8.04 -10.39 16.03
CA TRP A 251 8.13 -10.23 14.59
C TRP A 251 7.84 -11.51 13.78
N PRO A 252 8.28 -12.72 14.17
CA PRO A 252 7.91 -13.94 13.45
C PRO A 252 6.40 -14.14 13.32
N ARG A 253 5.60 -13.69 14.30
CA ARG A 253 4.14 -13.75 14.23
C ARG A 253 3.56 -12.73 13.27
N VAL A 254 4.12 -11.52 13.23
CA VAL A 254 3.73 -10.51 12.23
C VAL A 254 4.00 -11.03 10.82
N VAL A 255 5.18 -11.63 10.59
CA VAL A 255 5.53 -12.25 9.30
C VAL A 255 4.54 -13.36 8.94
N ALA A 256 4.24 -14.26 9.87
CA ALA A 256 3.27 -15.35 9.63
C ALA A 256 1.87 -14.83 9.30
N GLU A 257 1.43 -13.73 9.92
CA GLU A 257 0.15 -13.09 9.59
C GLU A 257 0.17 -12.39 8.23
N GLN A 258 1.31 -11.81 7.83
CA GLN A 258 1.50 -11.26 6.48
C GLN A 258 1.42 -12.36 5.43
N GLU A 259 2.12 -13.45 5.63
CA GLU A 259 2.12 -14.63 4.74
C GLU A 259 0.73 -15.27 4.67
N ALA A 260 0.05 -15.41 5.82
CA ALA A 260 -1.32 -15.89 5.86
C ALA A 260 -2.29 -14.94 5.14
N SER A 261 -2.09 -13.61 5.26
CA SER A 261 -2.87 -12.60 4.53
C SER A 261 -2.60 -12.66 3.03
N VAL A 262 -1.36 -12.95 2.62
CA VAL A 262 -0.99 -13.21 1.22
C VAL A 262 -1.55 -14.53 0.74
N ALA A 263 -1.61 -15.55 1.60
CA ALA A 263 -2.20 -16.86 1.29
C ALA A 263 -3.75 -16.81 1.27
N ILE A 264 -4.35 -15.88 2.05
CA ILE A 264 -5.80 -15.58 2.01
C ILE A 264 -6.12 -14.61 0.86
N SER A 265 -5.19 -13.75 0.44
CA SER A 265 -5.16 -13.17 -0.90
C SER A 265 -4.70 -14.29 -1.86
N THR A 266 -5.54 -15.32 -1.98
CA THR A 266 -5.37 -16.45 -2.89
C THR A 266 -4.90 -15.92 -4.23
N PRO A 267 -3.96 -16.59 -4.93
CA PRO A 267 -3.71 -16.26 -6.32
C PRO A 267 -5.06 -16.17 -7.01
N ILE A 268 -5.25 -15.14 -7.84
CA ILE A 268 -6.36 -15.09 -8.80
C ILE A 268 -6.45 -16.53 -9.29
N SER A 269 -7.53 -17.21 -8.95
CA SER A 269 -7.64 -18.64 -9.19
C SER A 269 -7.24 -18.86 -10.65
N THR A 270 -6.27 -19.70 -10.93
CA THR A 270 -5.93 -20.10 -12.31
C THR A 270 -7.12 -20.78 -13.01
N ARG A 271 -8.23 -20.95 -12.27
CA ARG A 271 -9.51 -21.41 -12.80
C ARG A 271 -10.29 -20.22 -13.34
N LEU A 272 -10.74 -20.36 -14.57
CA LEU A 272 -11.72 -19.46 -15.15
C LEU A 272 -12.98 -19.38 -14.27
N PRO A 273 -13.66 -18.21 -14.19
CA PRO A 273 -14.91 -18.08 -13.44
C PRO A 273 -16.04 -18.97 -13.96
N ILE A 274 -15.87 -19.52 -15.16
CA ILE A 274 -16.73 -20.56 -15.74
C ILE A 274 -15.85 -21.68 -16.29
N GLU A 275 -16.04 -22.89 -15.79
CA GLU A 275 -15.28 -24.06 -16.23
C GLU A 275 -15.60 -24.42 -17.69
N GLY A 276 -14.57 -24.71 -18.48
CA GLY A 276 -14.67 -25.08 -19.90
C GLY A 276 -14.98 -23.92 -20.85
N ALA A 277 -15.07 -22.69 -20.37
CA ALA A 277 -15.31 -21.52 -21.21
C ALA A 277 -14.19 -21.32 -22.27
N ARG A 278 -14.58 -20.83 -23.45
CA ARG A 278 -13.66 -20.40 -24.49
C ARG A 278 -13.47 -18.88 -24.42
N VAL A 279 -12.23 -18.44 -24.51
CA VAL A 279 -11.95 -17.00 -24.67
C VAL A 279 -12.43 -16.54 -26.05
N SER A 280 -13.38 -15.63 -26.08
CA SER A 280 -13.93 -15.04 -27.33
C SER A 280 -13.33 -13.68 -27.64
N GLN A 281 -12.93 -12.91 -26.62
CA GLN A 281 -12.21 -11.66 -26.76
C GLN A 281 -11.17 -11.53 -25.63
N ARG A 282 -9.93 -11.16 -25.98
CA ARG A 282 -8.84 -10.98 -25.04
C ARG A 282 -8.75 -9.57 -24.51
N PHE A 283 -8.04 -9.42 -23.40
CA PHE A 283 -7.67 -8.11 -22.88
C PHE A 283 -6.88 -7.30 -23.93
N GLY A 284 -7.20 -6.03 -24.06
CA GLY A 284 -6.54 -5.10 -24.97
C GLY A 284 -6.97 -5.19 -26.44
N GLU A 285 -7.78 -6.17 -26.84
CA GLU A 285 -8.28 -6.27 -28.20
C GLU A 285 -9.28 -5.15 -28.57
N HIS A 286 -9.39 -4.84 -29.84
CA HIS A 286 -10.36 -3.92 -30.46
C HIS A 286 -10.40 -2.52 -29.82
N PRO A 287 -9.27 -1.77 -29.75
CA PRO A 287 -9.25 -0.43 -29.16
C PRO A 287 -10.28 0.53 -29.79
N GLU A 288 -10.66 0.32 -31.05
CA GLU A 288 -11.67 1.09 -31.77
C GLU A 288 -13.09 0.96 -31.18
N TRP A 289 -13.36 -0.09 -30.42
CA TRP A 289 -14.65 -0.31 -29.76
C TRP A 289 -14.72 0.26 -28.33
N TYR A 290 -13.58 0.64 -27.76
CA TYR A 290 -13.45 1.05 -26.37
C TYR A 290 -12.87 2.47 -26.25
N PRO A 291 -13.63 3.53 -26.56
CA PRO A 291 -13.12 4.91 -26.66
C PRO A 291 -12.53 5.44 -25.35
N ASN A 292 -12.89 4.84 -24.20
CA ASN A 292 -12.40 5.23 -22.87
C ASN A 292 -11.26 4.34 -22.35
N TYR A 293 -10.79 3.38 -23.16
CA TYR A 293 -9.74 2.42 -22.86
C TYR A 293 -8.81 2.23 -24.05
N ARG A 294 -7.64 1.66 -23.84
CA ARG A 294 -6.70 1.29 -24.92
C ARG A 294 -7.07 -0.04 -25.61
N GLY A 295 -8.29 -0.55 -25.40
CA GLY A 295 -8.81 -1.81 -25.86
C GLY A 295 -9.73 -2.43 -24.82
N HIS A 296 -10.09 -3.68 -24.99
CA HIS A 296 -10.98 -4.42 -24.10
C HIS A 296 -10.45 -4.46 -22.65
N PRO A 297 -11.19 -3.98 -21.63
CA PRO A 297 -10.69 -3.88 -20.25
C PRO A 297 -10.84 -5.17 -19.44
N GLY A 298 -11.03 -6.32 -20.08
CA GLY A 298 -11.19 -7.63 -19.46
C GLY A 298 -11.01 -8.74 -20.47
N VAL A 299 -11.58 -9.90 -20.17
CA VAL A 299 -11.63 -11.07 -21.05
C VAL A 299 -13.07 -11.50 -21.19
N ASP A 300 -13.51 -11.76 -22.42
CA ASP A 300 -14.83 -12.33 -22.66
C ASP A 300 -14.76 -13.85 -22.82
N LEU A 301 -15.60 -14.52 -22.06
CA LEU A 301 -15.69 -15.96 -21.94
C LEU A 301 -17.01 -16.43 -22.53
N ALA A 302 -16.96 -17.11 -23.68
CA ALA A 302 -18.11 -17.65 -24.40
C ALA A 302 -18.22 -19.17 -24.25
N CYS A 303 -19.30 -19.71 -24.79
CA CYS A 303 -19.56 -21.15 -24.76
C CYS A 303 -18.42 -21.96 -25.39
N PRO A 304 -18.15 -23.19 -24.89
CA PRO A 304 -17.20 -24.13 -25.51
C PRO A 304 -17.57 -24.42 -26.97
N THR A 305 -16.56 -24.77 -27.76
CA THR A 305 -16.79 -25.19 -29.15
C THR A 305 -17.73 -26.40 -29.19
N GLY A 306 -18.73 -26.33 -30.03
CA GLY A 306 -19.76 -27.39 -30.15
C GLY A 306 -20.95 -27.25 -29.20
N THR A 307 -20.95 -26.21 -28.33
CA THR A 307 -22.05 -25.88 -27.43
C THR A 307 -22.81 -24.67 -27.98
N THR A 308 -24.16 -24.67 -27.90
CA THR A 308 -24.97 -23.53 -28.31
C THR A 308 -25.13 -22.51 -27.17
N TRP A 309 -25.44 -21.27 -27.50
CA TRP A 309 -25.67 -20.24 -26.50
C TRP A 309 -26.87 -20.58 -25.59
N HIS A 310 -27.88 -21.29 -26.04
CA HIS A 310 -29.01 -21.76 -25.25
C HIS A 310 -28.57 -22.72 -24.10
N GLN A 311 -27.59 -23.57 -24.38
CA GLN A 311 -27.03 -24.49 -23.40
C GLN A 311 -26.08 -23.80 -22.45
N TRP A 312 -25.49 -22.68 -22.91
CA TRP A 312 -24.54 -21.90 -22.12
C TRP A 312 -25.21 -20.87 -21.21
N HIS A 313 -26.33 -20.28 -21.64
CA HIS A 313 -27.13 -19.35 -20.85
C HIS A 313 -27.57 -19.98 -19.53
N GLY A 314 -27.39 -19.26 -18.42
CA GLY A 314 -27.70 -19.77 -17.09
C GLY A 314 -26.62 -20.68 -16.47
N THR A 315 -25.46 -20.87 -17.14
CA THR A 315 -24.32 -21.57 -16.54
C THR A 315 -23.82 -20.80 -15.32
N ALA A 316 -23.44 -21.52 -14.26
CA ALA A 316 -22.98 -20.93 -13.00
C ALA A 316 -21.65 -20.18 -13.18
N VAL A 317 -21.63 -18.92 -12.74
CA VAL A 317 -20.46 -18.06 -12.66
C VAL A 317 -19.95 -18.05 -11.23
N ARG A 318 -18.65 -18.26 -11.06
CA ARG A 318 -18.00 -18.36 -9.75
C ARG A 318 -17.05 -17.18 -9.54
N ALA A 319 -17.00 -16.65 -8.32
CA ALA A 319 -15.95 -15.74 -7.92
C ALA A 319 -14.59 -16.40 -8.06
N THR A 320 -13.57 -15.69 -8.54
CA THR A 320 -12.19 -16.17 -8.58
C THR A 320 -11.36 -15.59 -7.44
N ILE A 321 -11.88 -14.57 -6.76
CA ILE A 321 -11.29 -13.94 -5.58
C ILE A 321 -12.25 -13.98 -4.39
N ALA A 322 -11.70 -13.84 -3.17
CA ALA A 322 -12.50 -13.57 -1.98
C ALA A 322 -12.80 -12.07 -1.88
N GLY A 323 -13.96 -11.73 -1.33
CA GLY A 323 -14.33 -10.35 -1.08
C GLY A 323 -15.82 -10.15 -0.86
N ARG A 324 -16.22 -8.88 -0.84
CA ARG A 324 -17.61 -8.48 -0.66
C ARG A 324 -18.29 -8.31 -2.02
N ALA A 325 -19.32 -9.09 -2.29
CA ALA A 325 -20.09 -9.01 -3.53
C ALA A 325 -21.04 -7.80 -3.53
N LEU A 326 -20.98 -7.00 -4.59
CA LEU A 326 -21.91 -5.92 -4.89
C LEU A 326 -22.68 -6.29 -6.15
N THR A 327 -24.01 -6.43 -6.04
CA THR A 327 -24.87 -6.73 -7.18
C THR A 327 -25.37 -5.43 -7.80
N VAL A 328 -25.22 -5.29 -9.10
CA VAL A 328 -25.59 -4.07 -9.83
C VAL A 328 -26.39 -4.43 -11.08
N ASP A 329 -27.43 -3.64 -11.35
CA ASP A 329 -28.21 -3.67 -12.59
C ASP A 329 -27.91 -2.38 -13.38
N ASP A 330 -27.11 -2.52 -14.43
CA ASP A 330 -26.77 -1.44 -15.37
C ASP A 330 -27.28 -1.79 -16.77
N THR A 331 -28.45 -1.34 -17.08
CA THR A 331 -29.12 -1.66 -18.35
C THR A 331 -28.39 -1.15 -19.58
N SER A 332 -27.49 -0.20 -19.47
CA SER A 332 -26.79 0.48 -20.56
C SER A 332 -25.37 0.03 -20.83
N GLY A 333 -24.74 -0.64 -19.83
CA GLY A 333 -23.32 -1.01 -19.84
C GLY A 333 -23.10 -2.51 -19.66
N TYR A 334 -22.63 -2.88 -18.48
CA TYR A 334 -22.32 -4.26 -18.12
C TYR A 334 -23.56 -5.16 -17.86
N GLY A 335 -24.76 -4.61 -17.90
CA GLY A 335 -25.99 -5.35 -17.61
C GLY A 335 -26.09 -5.71 -16.14
N LEU A 336 -26.59 -6.91 -15.86
CA LEU A 336 -26.48 -7.46 -14.51
C LEU A 336 -25.02 -7.88 -14.28
N TYR A 337 -24.40 -7.35 -13.22
CA TYR A 337 -23.05 -7.77 -12.86
C TYR A 337 -22.84 -7.89 -11.37
N VAL A 338 -21.91 -8.75 -10.99
CA VAL A 338 -21.37 -8.82 -9.64
C VAL A 338 -19.98 -8.21 -9.65
N TYR A 339 -19.77 -7.25 -8.75
CA TYR A 339 -18.46 -6.70 -8.48
C TYR A 339 -17.99 -7.22 -7.12
N VAL A 340 -16.93 -8.01 -7.09
CA VAL A 340 -16.36 -8.53 -5.87
C VAL A 340 -15.25 -7.59 -5.42
N ALA A 341 -15.49 -6.84 -4.36
CA ALA A 341 -14.51 -5.96 -3.75
C ALA A 341 -13.61 -6.78 -2.83
N GLY A 342 -12.48 -7.22 -3.36
CA GLY A 342 -11.50 -7.99 -2.63
C GLY A 342 -10.38 -7.13 -2.04
N ASP A 343 -9.56 -7.75 -1.25
CA ASP A 343 -8.45 -7.08 -0.56
C ASP A 343 -7.30 -6.71 -1.49
N ALA A 344 -6.87 -7.64 -2.33
CA ALA A 344 -5.73 -7.46 -3.25
C ALA A 344 -6.16 -7.03 -4.66
N ALA A 345 -7.40 -7.30 -5.04
CA ALA A 345 -7.97 -6.95 -6.32
C ALA A 345 -9.49 -6.88 -6.24
N ASP A 346 -10.09 -6.17 -7.17
CA ASP A 346 -11.51 -6.25 -7.44
C ASP A 346 -11.76 -7.12 -8.68
N GLU A 347 -12.88 -7.81 -8.69
CA GLU A 347 -13.33 -8.64 -9.79
C GLU A 347 -14.66 -8.16 -10.33
N LEU A 348 -14.78 -8.06 -11.64
CA LEU A 348 -16.02 -7.74 -12.35
C LEU A 348 -16.49 -8.96 -13.13
N LEU A 349 -17.70 -9.41 -12.87
CA LEU A 349 -18.37 -10.55 -13.52
C LEU A 349 -19.69 -10.05 -14.12
N ALA A 350 -19.69 -9.77 -15.43
CA ALA A 350 -20.74 -9.00 -16.07
C ALA A 350 -21.54 -9.78 -17.14
N HIS A 351 -22.63 -9.14 -17.61
CA HIS A 351 -23.60 -9.68 -18.56
C HIS A 351 -24.39 -10.88 -18.04
N LEU A 352 -24.59 -10.93 -16.71
CA LEU A 352 -25.27 -12.04 -16.04
C LEU A 352 -26.76 -12.10 -16.43
N SER A 353 -27.36 -13.29 -16.30
CA SER A 353 -28.82 -13.49 -16.39
C SER A 353 -29.51 -13.38 -15.04
N GLY A 354 -28.76 -13.47 -13.94
CA GLY A 354 -29.24 -13.35 -12.57
C GLY A 354 -28.14 -13.49 -11.54
N PHE A 355 -28.43 -13.05 -10.33
CA PHE A 355 -27.53 -13.13 -9.17
C PHE A 355 -27.77 -14.41 -8.36
N ALA A 356 -26.71 -14.97 -7.78
CA ALA A 356 -26.74 -16.08 -6.84
C ALA A 356 -26.29 -15.63 -5.42
N VAL A 357 -26.06 -14.34 -5.23
CA VAL A 357 -25.65 -13.71 -3.97
C VAL A 357 -26.47 -12.48 -3.69
N GLU A 358 -26.55 -12.10 -2.41
CA GLU A 358 -27.16 -10.84 -1.98
C GLU A 358 -26.12 -9.70 -2.06
N ASN A 359 -26.63 -8.47 -2.21
CA ASN A 359 -25.77 -7.29 -2.18
C ASN A 359 -25.09 -7.12 -0.80
N GLY A 360 -23.77 -7.06 -0.80
CA GLY A 360 -22.96 -6.97 0.40
C GLY A 360 -22.55 -8.30 1.03
N GLN A 361 -22.90 -9.43 0.42
CA GLN A 361 -22.53 -10.77 0.90
C GLN A 361 -21.02 -10.99 0.75
N GLU A 362 -20.38 -11.60 1.76
CA GLU A 362 -19.01 -12.08 1.68
C GLU A 362 -18.96 -13.36 0.84
N VAL A 363 -18.04 -13.42 -0.13
CA VAL A 363 -17.87 -14.56 -1.04
C VAL A 363 -16.45 -15.09 -1.02
N GLN A 364 -16.31 -16.37 -1.34
CA GLN A 364 -15.03 -17.06 -1.42
C GLN A 364 -14.75 -17.52 -2.86
N PRO A 365 -13.48 -17.72 -3.25
CA PRO A 365 -13.13 -18.31 -4.54
C PRO A 365 -13.83 -19.64 -4.78
N GLY A 366 -14.43 -19.80 -5.96
CA GLY A 366 -15.22 -20.97 -6.33
C GLY A 366 -16.70 -20.88 -5.94
N GLN A 367 -17.12 -19.91 -5.12
CA GLN A 367 -18.51 -19.70 -4.77
C GLN A 367 -19.30 -19.20 -6.01
N ILE A 368 -20.50 -19.75 -6.24
CA ILE A 368 -21.39 -19.27 -7.30
C ILE A 368 -21.91 -17.88 -6.91
N VAL A 369 -21.74 -16.90 -7.80
CA VAL A 369 -22.15 -15.52 -7.57
C VAL A 369 -23.24 -15.04 -8.55
N GLY A 370 -23.43 -15.78 -9.65
CA GLY A 370 -24.45 -15.49 -10.65
C GLY A 370 -24.48 -16.52 -11.76
N TYR A 371 -25.18 -16.18 -12.83
CA TYR A 371 -25.39 -17.06 -13.97
C TYR A 371 -25.12 -16.30 -15.27
N VAL A 372 -24.45 -16.95 -16.25
CA VAL A 372 -24.10 -16.32 -17.52
C VAL A 372 -25.34 -15.89 -18.26
N GLY A 373 -25.29 -14.72 -18.91
CA GLY A 373 -26.40 -14.18 -19.67
C GLY A 373 -25.94 -13.37 -20.89
N TYR A 374 -26.75 -12.39 -21.25
CA TYR A 374 -26.51 -11.43 -22.33
C TYR A 374 -27.15 -10.06 -22.03
N THR A 375 -27.25 -9.71 -20.76
CA THR A 375 -27.80 -8.42 -20.31
C THR A 375 -26.82 -7.27 -20.59
N GLY A 376 -27.36 -6.06 -20.71
CA GLY A 376 -26.58 -4.88 -21.06
C GLY A 376 -26.14 -4.81 -22.51
N ASN A 377 -24.94 -4.25 -22.75
CA ASN A 377 -24.46 -3.95 -24.11
C ASN A 377 -23.68 -5.13 -24.74
N CYS A 378 -24.31 -6.30 -24.85
CA CYS A 378 -23.71 -7.46 -25.51
C CYS A 378 -23.78 -7.37 -27.04
N LYS A 379 -22.72 -7.84 -27.70
CA LYS A 379 -22.68 -7.96 -29.17
C LYS A 379 -22.30 -9.39 -29.59
N PRO A 380 -23.00 -10.00 -30.53
CA PRO A 380 -24.29 -9.55 -31.14
C PRO A 380 -25.38 -9.44 -30.09
N THR A 381 -26.43 -8.66 -30.38
CA THR A 381 -27.56 -8.47 -29.46
C THR A 381 -28.39 -9.74 -29.30
N GLY A 382 -28.98 -9.91 -28.10
CA GLY A 382 -29.80 -11.07 -27.77
C GLY A 382 -28.97 -12.31 -27.43
N GLY A 383 -29.58 -13.48 -27.43
CA GLY A 383 -28.98 -14.74 -26.99
C GLY A 383 -27.70 -15.14 -27.70
N ALA A 384 -27.53 -14.77 -28.96
CA ALA A 384 -26.28 -15.01 -29.70
C ALA A 384 -25.08 -14.27 -29.11
N GLY A 385 -25.30 -13.22 -28.29
CA GLY A 385 -24.28 -12.49 -27.58
C GLY A 385 -24.01 -13.02 -26.15
N THR A 386 -24.51 -14.21 -25.80
CA THR A 386 -24.29 -14.80 -24.48
C THR A 386 -22.80 -15.03 -24.18
N HIS A 387 -22.27 -14.29 -23.24
CA HIS A 387 -20.89 -14.41 -22.72
C HIS A 387 -20.78 -13.87 -21.31
N LEU A 388 -19.69 -14.17 -20.64
CA LEU A 388 -19.28 -13.50 -19.41
C LEU A 388 -18.15 -12.54 -19.74
N HIS A 389 -18.30 -11.25 -19.41
CA HIS A 389 -17.17 -10.33 -19.32
C HIS A 389 -16.53 -10.47 -17.95
N TRP A 390 -15.24 -10.76 -17.91
CA TRP A 390 -14.44 -10.94 -16.71
C TRP A 390 -13.29 -9.95 -16.66
N GLY A 391 -13.32 -9.07 -15.65
CA GLY A 391 -12.29 -8.06 -15.42
C GLY A 391 -11.66 -8.20 -14.04
N ILE A 392 -10.35 -8.02 -13.96
CA ILE A 392 -9.59 -7.97 -12.70
C ILE A 392 -8.92 -6.63 -12.60
N ARG A 393 -8.98 -6.03 -11.40
CA ARG A 393 -8.42 -4.71 -11.12
C ARG A 393 -7.62 -4.75 -9.82
N PRO A 394 -6.30 -5.02 -9.89
CA PRO A 394 -5.43 -5.11 -8.73
C PRO A 394 -5.37 -3.82 -7.91
N ARG A 395 -5.24 -3.96 -6.62
CA ARG A 395 -5.02 -2.84 -5.69
C ARG A 395 -3.53 -2.72 -5.33
N PRO A 396 -2.96 -1.51 -5.23
CA PRO A 396 -3.59 -0.19 -5.52
C PRO A 396 -3.87 0.00 -7.02
N TYR A 397 -4.94 0.72 -7.34
CA TYR A 397 -5.36 0.91 -8.74
C TYR A 397 -4.35 1.73 -9.55
N ARG A 398 -3.88 1.20 -10.65
CA ARG A 398 -3.04 1.91 -11.62
C ARG A 398 -3.92 2.60 -12.69
N LEU A 399 -4.64 3.64 -12.29
CA LEU A 399 -5.63 4.30 -13.16
C LEU A 399 -5.06 4.83 -14.48
N GLY A 400 -3.76 5.20 -14.51
CA GLY A 400 -3.06 5.70 -15.71
C GLY A 400 -2.58 4.63 -16.70
N ASN A 401 -2.87 3.33 -16.48
CA ASN A 401 -2.44 2.25 -17.37
C ASN A 401 -3.20 2.20 -18.74
N GLY A 402 -4.16 3.08 -18.95
CA GLY A 402 -5.02 3.12 -20.15
C GLY A 402 -6.23 2.18 -20.08
N TYR A 403 -6.38 1.43 -18.99
CA TYR A 403 -7.47 0.50 -18.71
C TYR A 403 -8.16 0.79 -17.39
N ARG A 404 -8.00 2.01 -16.84
CA ARG A 404 -8.55 2.43 -15.54
C ARG A 404 -8.22 1.46 -14.40
N GLY A 405 -7.04 0.86 -14.44
CA GLY A 405 -6.55 -0.07 -13.43
C GLY A 405 -6.82 -1.55 -13.70
N TYR A 406 -7.65 -1.89 -14.70
CA TYR A 406 -7.82 -3.29 -15.10
C TYR A 406 -6.54 -3.85 -15.73
N VAL A 407 -6.33 -5.13 -15.55
CA VAL A 407 -5.21 -5.91 -16.11
C VAL A 407 -5.74 -7.15 -16.81
N ASP A 408 -4.88 -7.81 -17.59
CA ASP A 408 -5.26 -9.08 -18.20
C ASP A 408 -5.48 -10.16 -17.12
N PRO A 409 -6.70 -10.69 -16.97
CA PRO A 409 -6.98 -11.73 -15.98
C PRO A 409 -6.27 -13.07 -16.25
N LEU A 410 -5.72 -13.23 -17.46
CA LEU A 410 -5.06 -14.47 -17.92
C LEU A 410 -3.53 -14.36 -17.90
N ALA A 411 -2.95 -13.21 -17.47
CA ALA A 411 -1.50 -12.95 -17.43
C ALA A 411 -0.81 -13.51 -16.20
#